data_4d8c5073f677c53b61ab1910e908e3d9
#
_entry.id   4d8c5073f677c53b61ab1910e908e3d9
#
_cell.length_a   1.000
_cell.length_b   1.000
_cell.length_c   1.000
_cell.angle_alpha   90.00
_cell.angle_beta   90.00
_cell.angle_gamma   90.00
#
_symmetry.space_group_name_H-M   'P 1'
#
loop_
_entity.id
_entity.type
_entity.pdbx_description
1 polymer ?
#
loop_
_entity_poly.entity_id
_entity_poly.type
_entity_poly.pdbx_seq_one_letter_code
_entity_poly.pdbx_strand_id
1 'polypeptide(L)'
;MPSPNKLLFTPGPLTTSGTVKAAMLRDAGSRDTDFLAIVRSIRARLLAIGGAAPGGGYDCVLMQGSGTFAIESVISSAIPRDGRLLVAVNGAYGRRIAQMARIHSIQVETLDVLENRKVTAGDVAARLAASRFTHVALIHCETTTGIVNPIEEIGPAVAGAGAAFIVDAMSSFGAIPVSLNAVHADFLISSANKCIEGVPGFGFILARREALLAAKGRARTLSLDLHAQWAGLEADGQFRFTPPTHVLLAFHQALAELDAEGGVAGRAARYRRNYDTLARGMDKLGFEPYLAPEDRGYIITTYRYPAADFRFEEFYSRLSRLGFIIYPGKLGQEPCFRIGTIGRLDVGDIQALLDAIRNVMTTMAPDAGLIGRPASPPAR
;
A
#
# COMPACT_ATOMS: atom_id res chain seq x y z
N MET A 1 29.56 6.48 -16.09
CA MET A 1 29.28 5.18 -15.44
C MET A 1 27.83 5.20 -14.96
N PRO A 2 27.04 4.13 -15.11
CA PRO A 2 25.71 4.10 -14.51
C PRO A 2 25.86 4.27 -12.98
N SER A 3 24.99 5.10 -12.41
CA SER A 3 24.94 5.30 -10.94
C SER A 3 24.68 3.94 -10.27
N PRO A 4 25.37 3.60 -9.17
CA PRO A 4 25.11 2.35 -8.46
C PRO A 4 23.65 2.28 -8.03
N ASN A 5 23.08 1.07 -8.03
CA ASN A 5 21.71 0.87 -7.56
C ASN A 5 21.58 1.31 -6.12
N LYS A 6 20.75 2.32 -5.86
CA LYS A 6 20.46 2.78 -4.50
C LYS A 6 19.42 1.88 -3.85
N LEU A 7 19.55 1.67 -2.54
CA LEU A 7 18.56 0.98 -1.74
C LEU A 7 17.39 1.93 -1.42
N LEU A 8 16.16 1.46 -1.64
CA LEU A 8 14.95 2.26 -1.50
C LEU A 8 14.24 1.92 -0.18
N PHE A 9 14.41 2.77 0.81
CA PHE A 9 13.71 2.71 2.10
C PHE A 9 12.43 3.56 2.03
N THR A 10 11.55 3.19 1.13
CA THR A 10 10.36 3.96 0.73
C THR A 10 9.10 3.10 0.84
N PRO A 11 7.89 3.70 0.83
CA PRO A 11 6.65 2.92 0.81
C PRO A 11 6.30 2.37 -0.59
N GLY A 12 7.16 2.56 -1.58
CA GLY A 12 7.03 2.17 -2.98
C GLY A 12 7.17 3.35 -3.95
N PRO A 13 7.88 3.17 -5.09
CA PRO A 13 8.53 1.92 -5.56
C PRO A 13 9.59 1.40 -4.60
N LEU A 14 9.91 0.10 -4.71
CA LEU A 14 10.77 -0.62 -3.78
C LEU A 14 12.09 -1.07 -4.42
N THR A 15 13.06 -1.43 -3.58
CA THR A 15 14.17 -2.28 -4.01
C THR A 15 13.61 -3.65 -4.38
N THR A 16 13.85 -4.09 -5.63
CA THR A 16 13.44 -5.39 -6.16
C THR A 16 14.65 -6.31 -6.31
N SER A 17 14.42 -7.63 -6.36
CA SER A 17 15.48 -8.62 -6.56
C SER A 17 16.10 -8.53 -7.97
N GLY A 18 17.27 -9.14 -8.14
CA GLY A 18 17.92 -9.27 -9.45
C GLY A 18 17.08 -10.13 -10.41
N THR A 19 16.43 -11.17 -9.91
CA THR A 19 15.61 -12.11 -10.70
C THR A 19 14.31 -11.46 -11.18
N VAL A 20 13.65 -10.62 -10.37
CA VAL A 20 12.50 -9.80 -10.79
C VAL A 20 12.90 -8.84 -11.91
N LYS A 21 14.07 -8.18 -11.80
CA LYS A 21 14.59 -7.29 -12.86
C LYS A 21 14.93 -8.07 -14.14
N ALA A 22 15.58 -9.24 -14.00
CA ALA A 22 15.96 -10.09 -15.12
C ALA A 22 14.73 -10.64 -15.89
N ALA A 23 13.61 -10.87 -15.22
CA ALA A 23 12.38 -11.31 -15.85
C ALA A 23 11.83 -10.32 -16.90
N MET A 24 12.23 -9.05 -16.84
CA MET A 24 11.83 -8.01 -17.82
C MET A 24 12.70 -7.99 -19.10
N LEU A 25 13.76 -8.78 -19.17
CA LEU A 25 14.73 -8.72 -20.28
C LEU A 25 14.27 -9.47 -21.54
N ARG A 26 13.08 -10.06 -21.52
CA ARG A 26 12.51 -10.72 -22.69
C ARG A 26 11.21 -10.08 -23.13
N ASP A 27 10.98 -10.03 -24.44
CA ASP A 27 9.69 -9.62 -24.98
C ASP A 27 8.65 -10.75 -24.82
N ALA A 28 7.39 -10.36 -24.72
CA ALA A 28 6.25 -11.29 -24.66
C ALA A 28 5.08 -10.74 -25.49
N GLY A 29 4.54 -11.56 -26.35
CA GLY A 29 3.33 -11.25 -27.11
C GLY A 29 2.11 -11.29 -26.21
N SER A 30 1.31 -10.22 -26.22
CA SER A 30 0.15 -10.11 -25.32
C SER A 30 -0.97 -11.14 -25.59
N ARG A 31 -0.95 -11.77 -26.75
CA ARG A 31 -1.89 -12.83 -27.16
C ARG A 31 -1.28 -14.22 -27.20
N ASP A 32 0.00 -14.33 -26.86
CA ASP A 32 0.69 -15.60 -26.79
C ASP A 32 0.11 -16.45 -25.65
N THR A 33 -0.04 -17.76 -25.91
CA THR A 33 -0.59 -18.73 -24.94
C THR A 33 0.19 -18.78 -23.64
N ASP A 34 1.54 -18.64 -23.70
CA ASP A 34 2.39 -18.64 -22.52
C ASP A 34 2.16 -17.37 -21.68
N PHE A 35 2.01 -16.22 -22.33
CA PHE A 35 1.71 -14.98 -21.64
C PHE A 35 0.32 -15.00 -21.01
N LEU A 36 -0.68 -15.53 -21.73
CA LEU A 36 -2.03 -15.69 -21.18
C LEU A 36 -2.05 -16.68 -19.99
N ALA A 37 -1.21 -17.71 -20.02
CA ALA A 37 -1.04 -18.62 -18.87
C ALA A 37 -0.43 -17.90 -17.66
N ILE A 38 0.53 -17.01 -17.86
CA ILE A 38 1.11 -16.14 -16.81
C ILE A 38 0.04 -15.23 -16.22
N VAL A 39 -0.78 -14.57 -17.04
CA VAL A 39 -1.88 -13.71 -16.59
C VAL A 39 -2.87 -14.49 -15.71
N ARG A 40 -3.27 -15.70 -16.16
CA ARG A 40 -4.15 -16.60 -15.37
C ARG A 40 -3.51 -17.00 -14.05
N SER A 41 -2.21 -17.37 -14.07
CA SER A 41 -1.45 -17.74 -12.88
C SER A 41 -1.39 -16.59 -11.87
N ILE A 42 -1.09 -15.37 -12.32
CA ILE A 42 -1.07 -14.16 -11.47
C ILE A 42 -2.42 -13.96 -10.79
N ARG A 43 -3.52 -14.00 -11.54
CA ARG A 43 -4.88 -13.80 -11.02
C ARG A 43 -5.24 -14.85 -9.95
N ALA A 44 -4.96 -16.12 -10.22
CA ALA A 44 -5.24 -17.21 -9.29
C ALA A 44 -4.42 -17.09 -8.00
N ARG A 45 -3.13 -16.76 -8.10
CA ARG A 45 -2.26 -16.59 -6.93
C ARG A 45 -2.65 -15.39 -6.08
N LEU A 46 -3.05 -14.28 -6.69
CA LEU A 46 -3.55 -13.11 -5.96
C LEU A 46 -4.82 -13.41 -5.17
N LEU A 47 -5.75 -14.18 -5.75
CA LEU A 47 -6.94 -14.66 -5.04
C LEU A 47 -6.57 -15.55 -3.85
N ALA A 48 -5.64 -16.50 -4.04
CA ALA A 48 -5.15 -17.35 -2.95
C ALA A 48 -4.50 -16.54 -1.81
N ILE A 49 -3.70 -15.50 -2.13
CA ILE A 49 -3.11 -14.59 -1.13
C ILE A 49 -4.20 -13.84 -0.36
N GLY A 50 -5.31 -13.49 -1.00
CA GLY A 50 -6.49 -12.89 -0.36
C GLY A 50 -7.39 -13.87 0.40
N GLY A 51 -6.99 -15.16 0.48
CA GLY A 51 -7.77 -16.18 1.17
C GLY A 51 -9.04 -16.62 0.43
N ALA A 52 -9.14 -16.35 -0.87
CA ALA A 52 -10.26 -16.79 -1.70
C ALA A 52 -9.93 -18.13 -2.37
N ALA A 53 -10.82 -19.12 -2.17
CA ALA A 53 -10.75 -20.39 -2.90
C ALA A 53 -11.14 -20.20 -4.38
N PRO A 54 -10.66 -21.05 -5.29
CA PRO A 54 -11.16 -21.09 -6.66
C PRO A 54 -12.68 -21.25 -6.67
N GLY A 55 -13.39 -20.40 -7.41
CA GLY A 55 -14.86 -20.39 -7.42
C GLY A 55 -15.52 -19.81 -6.15
N GLY A 56 -14.77 -19.29 -5.20
CA GLY A 56 -15.23 -18.75 -3.91
C GLY A 56 -15.91 -17.39 -3.97
N GLY A 57 -16.49 -17.00 -5.11
CA GLY A 57 -17.27 -15.77 -5.24
C GLY A 57 -16.43 -14.49 -5.45
N TYR A 58 -15.12 -14.62 -5.61
CA TYR A 58 -14.20 -13.50 -5.91
C TYR A 58 -13.48 -13.71 -7.24
N ASP A 59 -13.23 -12.62 -7.92
CA ASP A 59 -12.42 -12.56 -9.13
C ASP A 59 -11.28 -11.55 -9.01
N CYS A 60 -10.20 -11.76 -9.75
CA CYS A 60 -9.07 -10.82 -9.80
C CYS A 60 -9.08 -10.08 -11.14
N VAL A 61 -9.09 -8.75 -11.09
CA VAL A 61 -8.98 -7.88 -12.26
C VAL A 61 -7.64 -7.17 -12.24
N LEU A 62 -6.86 -7.31 -13.29
CA LEU A 62 -5.62 -6.59 -13.49
C LEU A 62 -5.90 -5.31 -14.28
N MET A 63 -5.44 -4.15 -13.78
CA MET A 63 -5.68 -2.84 -14.39
C MET A 63 -4.34 -2.16 -14.69
N GLN A 64 -4.11 -1.76 -15.94
CA GLN A 64 -2.90 -1.05 -16.35
C GLN A 64 -2.75 0.28 -15.61
N GLY A 65 -1.53 0.72 -15.41
CA GLY A 65 -1.20 1.96 -14.74
C GLY A 65 -0.63 1.76 -13.35
N SER A 66 -1.03 2.56 -12.39
CA SER A 66 -0.60 2.45 -11.00
C SER A 66 -1.75 1.99 -10.10
N GLY A 67 -1.47 1.76 -8.82
CA GLY A 67 -2.51 1.54 -7.83
C GLY A 67 -3.58 2.64 -7.79
N THR A 68 -3.19 3.89 -8.06
CA THR A 68 -4.12 5.02 -8.16
C THR A 68 -5.15 4.81 -9.29
N PHE A 69 -4.71 4.31 -10.46
CA PHE A 69 -5.61 3.96 -11.58
C PHE A 69 -6.55 2.81 -11.21
N ALA A 70 -6.07 1.82 -10.47
CA ALA A 70 -6.89 0.71 -10.00
C ALA A 70 -7.98 1.17 -9.01
N ILE A 71 -7.66 2.07 -8.07
CA ILE A 71 -8.66 2.68 -7.17
C ILE A 71 -9.67 3.48 -7.99
N GLU A 72 -9.19 4.34 -8.89
CA GLU A 72 -10.07 5.17 -9.71
C GLU A 72 -10.98 4.32 -10.62
N SER A 73 -10.51 3.17 -11.11
CA SER A 73 -11.34 2.25 -11.86
C SER A 73 -12.51 1.71 -11.03
N VAL A 74 -12.29 1.37 -9.76
CA VAL A 74 -13.36 0.95 -8.85
C VAL A 74 -14.31 2.11 -8.56
N ILE A 75 -13.80 3.27 -8.16
CA ILE A 75 -14.62 4.45 -7.83
C ILE A 75 -15.47 4.88 -9.02
N SER A 76 -14.89 4.93 -10.22
CA SER A 76 -15.59 5.38 -11.43
C SER A 76 -16.54 4.35 -12.03
N SER A 77 -16.38 3.05 -11.72
CA SER A 77 -17.14 1.96 -12.34
C SER A 77 -18.12 1.27 -11.39
N ALA A 78 -17.81 1.16 -10.08
CA ALA A 78 -18.64 0.39 -9.16
C ALA A 78 -19.82 1.21 -8.61
N ILE A 79 -19.60 2.50 -8.33
CA ILE A 79 -20.60 3.36 -7.68
C ILE A 79 -21.65 3.82 -8.69
N PRO A 80 -22.96 3.53 -8.49
CA PRO A 80 -24.01 3.96 -9.40
C PRO A 80 -24.16 5.50 -9.43
N ARG A 81 -24.92 6.01 -10.41
CA ARG A 81 -25.07 7.47 -10.61
C ARG A 81 -25.72 8.16 -9.41
N ASP A 82 -26.64 7.50 -8.74
CA ASP A 82 -27.36 7.93 -7.54
C ASP A 82 -26.69 7.43 -6.24
N GLY A 83 -25.53 6.79 -6.35
CA GLY A 83 -24.80 6.24 -5.22
C GLY A 83 -24.17 7.31 -4.34
N ARG A 84 -24.07 7.00 -3.03
CA ARG A 84 -23.38 7.84 -2.03
C ARG A 84 -22.20 7.08 -1.45
N LEU A 85 -21.04 7.70 -1.47
CA LEU A 85 -19.79 7.17 -0.93
C LEU A 85 -19.47 7.81 0.41
N LEU A 86 -19.19 7.00 1.42
CA LEU A 86 -18.50 7.42 2.64
C LEU A 86 -17.02 7.07 2.52
N VAL A 87 -16.13 8.02 2.71
CA VAL A 87 -14.68 7.76 2.79
C VAL A 87 -14.22 8.01 4.20
N ALA A 88 -13.71 6.98 4.87
CA ALA A 88 -13.05 7.13 6.15
C ALA A 88 -11.60 7.60 5.92
N VAL A 89 -11.25 8.74 6.51
CA VAL A 89 -10.02 9.48 6.21
C VAL A 89 -9.21 9.69 7.49
N ASN A 90 -8.03 9.09 7.56
CA ASN A 90 -7.01 9.39 8.54
C ASN A 90 -5.63 9.67 7.90
N GLY A 91 -5.64 10.15 6.65
CA GLY A 91 -4.42 10.52 5.94
C GLY A 91 -4.65 10.98 4.50
N ALA A 92 -3.56 11.22 3.80
CA ALA A 92 -3.57 11.79 2.45
C ALA A 92 -4.22 10.88 1.40
N TYR A 93 -4.15 9.55 1.57
CA TYR A 93 -4.67 8.61 0.58
C TYR A 93 -6.18 8.50 0.66
N GLY A 94 -6.77 8.54 1.87
CA GLY A 94 -8.22 8.66 2.04
C GLY A 94 -8.76 9.96 1.40
N ARG A 95 -8.10 11.08 1.63
CA ARG A 95 -8.45 12.37 0.97
C ARG A 95 -8.41 12.27 -0.56
N ARG A 96 -7.45 11.50 -1.12
CA ARG A 96 -7.35 11.28 -2.58
C ARG A 96 -8.56 10.50 -3.12
N ILE A 97 -9.04 9.47 -2.42
CA ILE A 97 -10.26 8.74 -2.82
C ILE A 97 -11.47 9.69 -2.86
N ALA A 98 -11.64 10.52 -1.85
CA ALA A 98 -12.71 11.51 -1.84
C ALA A 98 -12.58 12.53 -2.99
N GLN A 99 -11.36 12.91 -3.36
CA GLN A 99 -11.11 13.78 -4.52
C GLN A 99 -11.50 13.11 -5.83
N MET A 100 -11.13 11.84 -6.04
CA MET A 100 -11.54 11.06 -7.22
C MET A 100 -13.07 11.01 -7.35
N ALA A 101 -13.77 10.72 -6.25
CA ALA A 101 -15.22 10.69 -6.25
C ALA A 101 -15.82 12.02 -6.67
N ARG A 102 -15.31 13.15 -6.19
CA ARG A 102 -15.76 14.50 -6.58
C ARG A 102 -15.54 14.78 -8.07
N ILE A 103 -14.37 14.40 -8.61
CA ILE A 103 -14.04 14.55 -10.05
C ILE A 103 -15.04 13.77 -10.90
N HIS A 104 -15.45 12.59 -10.45
CA HIS A 104 -16.44 11.75 -11.15
C HIS A 104 -17.89 12.12 -10.82
N SER A 105 -18.15 13.26 -10.15
CA SER A 105 -19.47 13.73 -9.76
C SER A 105 -20.26 12.70 -8.92
N ILE A 106 -19.54 11.96 -8.06
CA ILE A 106 -20.12 11.01 -7.10
C ILE A 106 -20.42 11.77 -5.81
N GLN A 107 -21.60 11.57 -5.24
CA GLN A 107 -21.92 12.10 -3.92
C GLN A 107 -21.00 11.45 -2.89
N VAL A 108 -20.17 12.26 -2.24
CA VAL A 108 -19.16 11.78 -1.30
C VAL A 108 -19.15 12.60 -0.02
N GLU A 109 -19.10 11.88 1.09
CA GLU A 109 -18.87 12.43 2.42
C GLU A 109 -17.60 11.83 3.02
N THR A 110 -16.91 12.58 3.89
CA THR A 110 -15.74 12.10 4.61
C THR A 110 -16.06 11.91 6.09
N LEU A 111 -15.54 10.83 6.65
CA LEU A 111 -15.41 10.60 8.08
C LEU A 111 -13.96 10.92 8.42
N ASP A 112 -13.71 12.16 8.82
CA ASP A 112 -12.36 12.62 9.11
C ASP A 112 -11.96 12.24 10.54
N VAL A 113 -10.86 11.48 10.65
CA VAL A 113 -10.22 11.04 11.88
C VAL A 113 -8.81 11.63 11.92
N LEU A 114 -8.29 11.91 13.11
CA LEU A 114 -6.92 12.43 13.27
C LEU A 114 -5.89 11.50 12.62
N GLU A 115 -4.85 12.08 12.01
CA GLU A 115 -3.83 11.31 11.28
C GLU A 115 -3.04 10.34 12.18
N ASN A 116 -3.05 10.54 13.49
CA ASN A 116 -2.42 9.67 14.49
C ASN A 116 -3.39 8.71 15.17
N ARG A 117 -4.61 8.56 14.69
CA ARG A 117 -5.63 7.65 15.24
C ARG A 117 -6.16 6.69 14.17
N LYS A 118 -6.34 5.43 14.54
CA LYS A 118 -7.05 4.45 13.69
C LYS A 118 -8.51 4.85 13.52
N VAL A 119 -9.06 4.59 12.33
CA VAL A 119 -10.50 4.54 12.13
C VAL A 119 -11.03 3.30 12.82
N THR A 120 -12.04 3.44 13.67
CA THR A 120 -12.65 2.30 14.39
C THR A 120 -13.95 1.85 13.75
N ALA A 121 -14.38 0.61 14.03
CA ALA A 121 -15.68 0.11 13.63
C ALA A 121 -16.83 0.98 14.19
N GLY A 122 -16.67 1.50 15.43
CA GLY A 122 -17.62 2.42 16.05
C GLY A 122 -17.77 3.76 15.30
N ASP A 123 -16.65 4.35 14.84
CA ASP A 123 -16.69 5.58 14.05
C ASP A 123 -17.52 5.39 12.77
N VAL A 124 -17.28 4.26 12.07
CA VAL A 124 -17.97 3.94 10.81
C VAL A 124 -19.45 3.60 11.07
N ALA A 125 -19.73 2.76 12.07
CA ALA A 125 -21.10 2.36 12.41
C ALA A 125 -21.97 3.58 12.79
N ALA A 126 -21.44 4.49 13.61
CA ALA A 126 -22.16 5.72 13.97
C ALA A 126 -22.52 6.57 12.75
N ARG A 127 -21.61 6.65 11.76
CA ARG A 127 -21.87 7.41 10.53
C ARG A 127 -22.90 6.72 9.63
N LEU A 128 -22.84 5.39 9.53
CA LEU A 128 -23.80 4.58 8.77
C LEU A 128 -25.19 4.60 9.39
N ALA A 129 -25.31 4.67 10.70
CA ALA A 129 -26.59 4.84 11.40
C ALA A 129 -27.22 6.23 11.17
N ALA A 130 -26.39 7.27 11.03
CA ALA A 130 -26.87 8.64 10.84
C ALA A 130 -27.31 8.94 9.38
N SER A 131 -26.77 8.23 8.40
CA SER A 131 -27.06 8.47 6.97
C SER A 131 -26.84 7.20 6.15
N ARG A 132 -27.67 7.02 5.12
CA ARG A 132 -27.53 5.89 4.20
C ARG A 132 -26.43 6.15 3.17
N PHE A 133 -25.51 5.18 3.05
CA PHE A 133 -24.49 5.14 2.02
C PHE A 133 -24.61 3.84 1.21
N THR A 134 -24.25 3.89 -0.07
CA THR A 134 -24.20 2.71 -0.93
C THR A 134 -22.82 2.04 -0.90
N HIS A 135 -21.78 2.83 -0.62
CA HIS A 135 -20.40 2.38 -0.58
C HIS A 135 -19.64 3.05 0.58
N VAL A 136 -18.70 2.32 1.15
CA VAL A 136 -17.73 2.82 2.12
C VAL A 136 -16.33 2.53 1.59
N ALA A 137 -15.42 3.51 1.64
CA ALA A 137 -14.02 3.33 1.27
C ALA A 137 -13.10 3.62 2.45
N LEU A 138 -12.05 2.81 2.62
CA LEU A 138 -11.06 2.93 3.67
C LEU A 138 -9.68 2.49 3.17
N ILE A 139 -8.62 3.16 3.66
CA ILE A 139 -7.23 2.72 3.49
C ILE A 139 -6.88 1.72 4.59
N HIS A 140 -6.41 0.52 4.23
CA HIS A 140 -5.96 -0.47 5.22
C HIS A 140 -4.64 -0.03 5.89
N CYS A 141 -3.60 0.29 5.09
CA CYS A 141 -2.34 0.83 5.62
C CYS A 141 -2.11 2.24 5.07
N GLU A 142 -2.38 3.26 5.89
CA GLU A 142 -2.20 4.67 5.52
C GLU A 142 -0.71 5.06 5.65
N THR A 143 -0.02 5.15 4.52
CA THR A 143 1.43 5.40 4.49
C THR A 143 1.83 6.86 4.68
N THR A 144 0.88 7.76 4.93
CA THR A 144 1.18 9.09 5.45
C THR A 144 1.86 8.98 6.82
N THR A 145 1.37 8.06 7.68
CA THR A 145 1.84 7.87 9.06
C THR A 145 2.42 6.49 9.33
N GLY A 146 1.88 5.45 8.70
CA GLY A 146 2.18 4.04 8.95
C GLY A 146 1.08 3.32 9.75
N ILE A 147 -0.06 3.98 10.01
CA ILE A 147 -1.22 3.37 10.67
C ILE A 147 -1.78 2.21 9.84
N VAL A 148 -2.17 1.14 10.54
CA VAL A 148 -2.94 0.03 9.98
C VAL A 148 -4.35 0.05 10.58
N ASN A 149 -5.35 0.35 9.75
CA ASN A 149 -6.75 0.40 10.16
C ASN A 149 -7.34 -1.02 10.28
N PRO A 150 -8.20 -1.32 11.27
CA PRO A 150 -8.73 -2.65 11.55
C PRO A 150 -9.88 -3.02 10.59
N ILE A 151 -9.56 -3.35 9.34
CA ILE A 151 -10.55 -3.63 8.29
C ILE A 151 -11.43 -4.84 8.59
N GLU A 152 -10.91 -5.82 9.36
CA GLU A 152 -11.66 -7.01 9.79
C GLU A 152 -12.75 -6.69 10.82
N GLU A 153 -12.56 -5.63 11.61
CA GLU A 153 -13.58 -5.14 12.54
C GLU A 153 -14.59 -4.21 11.84
N ILE A 154 -14.14 -3.43 10.86
CA ILE A 154 -14.94 -2.44 10.14
C ILE A 154 -15.86 -3.10 9.10
N GLY A 155 -15.36 -4.12 8.38
CA GLY A 155 -16.09 -4.76 7.30
C GLY A 155 -17.46 -5.31 7.69
N PRO A 156 -17.61 -6.05 8.81
CA PRO A 156 -18.90 -6.51 9.29
C PRO A 156 -19.91 -5.36 9.55
N ALA A 157 -19.46 -4.21 10.06
CA ALA A 157 -20.31 -3.05 10.28
C ALA A 157 -20.79 -2.44 8.94
N VAL A 158 -19.94 -2.39 7.92
CA VAL A 158 -20.27 -1.93 6.58
C VAL A 158 -21.27 -2.88 5.91
N ALA A 159 -21.03 -4.19 5.97
CA ALA A 159 -21.91 -5.21 5.42
C ALA A 159 -23.29 -5.21 6.13
N GLY A 160 -23.31 -5.07 7.45
CA GLY A 160 -24.54 -4.98 8.24
C GLY A 160 -25.40 -3.77 7.90
N ALA A 161 -24.82 -2.69 7.39
CA ALA A 161 -25.54 -1.52 6.89
C ALA A 161 -25.98 -1.65 5.42
N GLY A 162 -25.66 -2.76 4.74
CA GLY A 162 -26.00 -3.01 3.33
C GLY A 162 -25.20 -2.16 2.34
N ALA A 163 -24.03 -1.65 2.75
CA ALA A 163 -23.13 -0.90 1.89
C ALA A 163 -22.00 -1.79 1.34
N ALA A 164 -21.53 -1.50 0.13
CA ALA A 164 -20.38 -2.18 -0.45
C ALA A 164 -19.09 -1.62 0.14
N PHE A 165 -18.13 -2.51 0.46
CA PHE A 165 -16.86 -2.13 1.09
C PHE A 165 -15.70 -2.10 0.10
N ILE A 166 -15.08 -0.94 -0.07
CA ILE A 166 -13.92 -0.69 -0.92
C ILE A 166 -12.69 -0.51 -0.02
N VAL A 167 -11.76 -1.45 -0.09
CA VAL A 167 -10.52 -1.45 0.73
C VAL A 167 -9.32 -1.15 -0.14
N ASP A 168 -8.66 -0.03 0.14
CA ASP A 168 -7.32 0.22 -0.40
C ASP A 168 -6.28 -0.50 0.46
N ALA A 169 -5.78 -1.61 -0.04
CA ALA A 169 -4.73 -2.41 0.58
C ALA A 169 -3.37 -2.28 -0.15
N MET A 170 -3.11 -1.11 -0.77
CA MET A 170 -1.90 -0.89 -1.57
C MET A 170 -0.63 -1.29 -0.84
N SER A 171 -0.48 -0.84 0.37
CA SER A 171 0.78 -0.98 1.12
C SER A 171 0.75 -2.10 2.16
N SER A 172 -0.30 -2.92 2.17
CA SER A 172 -0.48 -4.00 3.15
C SER A 172 -0.61 -5.38 2.51
N PHE A 173 -1.27 -5.48 1.33
CA PHE A 173 -1.53 -6.77 0.68
C PHE A 173 -0.23 -7.48 0.29
N GLY A 174 -0.12 -8.75 0.72
CA GLY A 174 1.06 -9.57 0.51
C GLY A 174 2.09 -9.53 1.65
N ALA A 175 1.88 -8.66 2.67
CA ALA A 175 2.71 -8.63 3.87
C ALA A 175 1.89 -8.59 5.18
N ILE A 176 0.71 -7.96 5.18
CA ILE A 176 -0.24 -8.07 6.29
C ILE A 176 -1.29 -9.10 5.86
N PRO A 177 -1.51 -10.17 6.62
CA PRO A 177 -2.54 -11.15 6.31
C PRO A 177 -3.92 -10.49 6.16
N VAL A 178 -4.65 -10.86 5.13
CA VAL A 178 -6.02 -10.39 4.87
C VAL A 178 -6.84 -11.57 4.38
N SER A 179 -8.05 -11.72 4.91
CA SER A 179 -9.06 -12.64 4.39
C SER A 179 -10.22 -11.85 3.80
N LEU A 180 -10.42 -11.95 2.49
CA LEU A 180 -11.49 -11.24 1.76
C LEU A 180 -12.87 -11.50 2.39
N ASN A 181 -13.11 -12.75 2.82
CA ASN A 181 -14.38 -13.13 3.44
C ASN A 181 -14.54 -12.53 4.85
N ALA A 182 -13.49 -12.55 5.69
CA ALA A 182 -13.54 -11.97 7.03
C ALA A 182 -13.70 -10.45 7.01
N VAL A 183 -13.07 -9.79 6.03
CA VAL A 183 -13.19 -8.33 5.82
C VAL A 183 -14.51 -7.94 5.17
N HIS A 184 -15.28 -8.88 4.61
CA HIS A 184 -16.46 -8.59 3.78
C HIS A 184 -16.18 -7.57 2.66
N ALA A 185 -14.95 -7.56 2.12
CA ALA A 185 -14.58 -6.61 1.07
C ALA A 185 -15.32 -6.94 -0.24
N ASP A 186 -16.02 -5.97 -0.81
CA ASP A 186 -16.53 -6.08 -2.17
C ASP A 186 -15.44 -5.79 -3.20
N PHE A 187 -14.54 -4.88 -2.88
CA PHE A 187 -13.36 -4.55 -3.68
C PHE A 187 -12.16 -4.35 -2.76
N LEU A 188 -11.14 -5.18 -2.90
CA LEU A 188 -9.84 -4.98 -2.27
C LEU A 188 -8.82 -4.66 -3.37
N ILE A 189 -8.14 -3.52 -3.25
CA ILE A 189 -7.28 -2.98 -4.30
C ILE A 189 -5.83 -2.95 -3.84
N SER A 190 -4.91 -3.38 -4.70
CA SER A 190 -3.48 -3.24 -4.46
C SER A 190 -2.70 -3.04 -5.77
N SER A 191 -1.37 -3.03 -5.71
CA SER A 191 -0.53 -2.79 -6.87
C SER A 191 0.74 -3.64 -6.88
N ALA A 192 1.30 -3.81 -8.07
CA ALA A 192 2.44 -4.69 -8.30
C ALA A 192 3.70 -4.29 -7.51
N ASN A 193 3.93 -2.99 -7.32
CA ASN A 193 5.17 -2.42 -6.80
C ASN A 193 5.18 -2.18 -5.28
N LYS A 194 4.40 -2.94 -4.54
CA LYS A 194 4.32 -2.87 -3.07
C LYS A 194 4.79 -4.18 -2.43
N CYS A 195 4.11 -4.69 -1.43
CA CYS A 195 4.58 -5.82 -0.64
C CYS A 195 4.79 -7.14 -1.40
N ILE A 196 4.27 -7.30 -2.62
CA ILE A 196 4.61 -8.42 -3.51
C ILE A 196 6.01 -8.26 -4.12
N GLU A 197 6.60 -7.03 -4.08
CA GLU A 197 7.94 -6.71 -4.57
C GLU A 197 8.11 -6.81 -6.10
N GLY A 198 7.03 -6.61 -6.85
CA GLY A 198 7.10 -6.40 -8.30
C GLY A 198 7.53 -4.97 -8.66
N VAL A 199 7.52 -4.66 -9.94
CA VAL A 199 7.82 -3.32 -10.47
C VAL A 199 6.55 -2.52 -10.76
N PRO A 200 6.60 -1.18 -10.80
CA PRO A 200 5.44 -0.35 -11.16
C PRO A 200 4.93 -0.63 -12.57
N GLY A 201 3.61 -0.57 -12.81
CA GLY A 201 3.01 -0.64 -14.13
C GLY A 201 1.59 -1.17 -14.18
N PHE A 202 1.10 -1.81 -13.10
CA PHE A 202 -0.31 -2.16 -12.97
C PHE A 202 -0.76 -2.21 -11.51
N GLY A 203 -2.06 -2.05 -11.31
CA GLY A 203 -2.75 -2.41 -10.08
C GLY A 203 -3.67 -3.60 -10.30
N PHE A 204 -4.19 -4.17 -9.22
CA PHE A 204 -5.14 -5.26 -9.26
C PHE A 204 -6.24 -5.08 -8.24
N ILE A 205 -7.39 -5.63 -8.57
CA ILE A 205 -8.59 -5.59 -7.76
C ILE A 205 -9.05 -7.02 -7.51
N LEU A 206 -9.16 -7.42 -6.25
CA LEU A 206 -9.84 -8.63 -5.82
C LEU A 206 -11.28 -8.22 -5.50
N ALA A 207 -12.21 -8.65 -6.32
CA ALA A 207 -13.56 -8.15 -6.26
C ALA A 207 -14.57 -9.29 -6.09
N ARG A 208 -15.58 -9.07 -5.25
CA ARG A 208 -16.74 -9.97 -5.17
C ARG A 208 -17.43 -10.01 -6.53
N ARG A 209 -17.68 -11.22 -7.06
CA ARG A 209 -18.26 -11.41 -8.40
C ARG A 209 -19.59 -10.68 -8.57
N GLU A 210 -20.44 -10.71 -7.55
CA GLU A 210 -21.71 -10.00 -7.58
C GLU A 210 -21.53 -8.48 -7.72
N ALA A 211 -20.53 -7.90 -7.03
CA ALA A 211 -20.21 -6.48 -7.14
C ALA A 211 -19.67 -6.11 -8.54
N LEU A 212 -18.87 -7.00 -9.15
CA LEU A 212 -18.42 -6.83 -10.55
C LEU A 212 -19.60 -6.87 -11.54
N LEU A 213 -20.50 -7.83 -11.40
CA LEU A 213 -21.69 -7.91 -12.24
C LEU A 213 -22.58 -6.68 -12.09
N ALA A 214 -22.76 -6.20 -10.86
CA ALA A 214 -23.51 -4.97 -10.59
C ALA A 214 -22.87 -3.72 -11.18
N ALA A 215 -21.57 -3.71 -11.43
CA ALA A 215 -20.84 -2.58 -12.02
C ALA A 215 -21.06 -2.41 -13.53
N LYS A 216 -21.71 -3.37 -14.19
CA LYS A 216 -21.98 -3.34 -15.65
C LYS A 216 -22.69 -2.05 -16.06
N GLY A 217 -22.10 -1.33 -17.01
CA GLY A 217 -22.68 -0.10 -17.57
C GLY A 217 -22.61 1.14 -16.67
N ARG A 218 -21.93 1.06 -15.50
CA ARG A 218 -21.77 2.20 -14.58
C ARG A 218 -20.51 3.02 -14.84
N ALA A 219 -19.56 2.50 -15.62
CA ALA A 219 -18.28 3.16 -15.87
C ALA A 219 -18.45 4.60 -16.40
N ARG A 220 -17.65 5.52 -15.84
CA ARG A 220 -17.61 6.93 -16.22
C ARG A 220 -16.48 7.24 -17.21
N THR A 221 -15.62 6.24 -17.47
CA THR A 221 -14.51 6.33 -18.41
C THR A 221 -14.42 5.06 -19.24
N LEU A 222 -13.84 5.16 -20.45
CA LEU A 222 -13.64 4.02 -21.33
C LEU A 222 -12.53 3.10 -20.81
N SER A 223 -11.36 3.67 -20.49
CA SER A 223 -10.14 2.90 -20.17
C SER A 223 -10.14 2.30 -18.77
N LEU A 224 -10.88 2.88 -17.83
CA LEU A 224 -10.97 2.42 -16.44
C LEU A 224 -12.27 1.66 -16.16
N ASP A 225 -12.99 1.19 -17.17
CA ASP A 225 -14.18 0.34 -17.00
C ASP A 225 -13.77 -1.03 -16.43
N LEU A 226 -13.99 -1.18 -15.12
CA LEU A 226 -13.60 -2.36 -14.36
C LEU A 226 -14.37 -3.62 -14.82
N HIS A 227 -15.68 -3.49 -15.06
CA HIS A 227 -16.51 -4.62 -15.51
C HIS A 227 -16.07 -5.10 -16.90
N ALA A 228 -15.85 -4.19 -17.83
CA ALA A 228 -15.43 -4.56 -19.17
C ALA A 228 -14.02 -5.14 -19.20
N GLN A 229 -13.08 -4.66 -18.35
CA GLN A 229 -11.76 -5.25 -18.17
C GLN A 229 -11.87 -6.67 -17.61
N TRP A 230 -12.69 -6.89 -16.59
CA TRP A 230 -12.97 -8.22 -16.05
C TRP A 230 -13.56 -9.17 -17.11
N ALA A 231 -14.56 -8.71 -17.86
CA ALA A 231 -15.20 -9.52 -18.89
C ALA A 231 -14.23 -9.97 -20.00
N GLY A 232 -13.29 -9.11 -20.41
CA GLY A 232 -12.23 -9.49 -21.34
C GLY A 232 -11.30 -10.56 -20.75
N LEU A 233 -10.84 -10.37 -19.51
CA LEU A 233 -10.00 -11.36 -18.81
C LEU A 233 -10.70 -12.72 -18.59
N GLU A 234 -12.02 -12.74 -18.43
CA GLU A 234 -12.79 -14.00 -18.33
C GLU A 234 -13.03 -14.66 -19.67
N ALA A 235 -13.26 -13.89 -20.75
CA ALA A 235 -13.60 -14.43 -22.05
C ALA A 235 -12.44 -15.21 -22.70
N ASP A 236 -11.25 -14.62 -22.73
CA ASP A 236 -10.08 -15.19 -23.41
C ASP A 236 -8.75 -14.96 -22.68
N GLY A 237 -8.78 -14.34 -21.51
CA GLY A 237 -7.60 -14.01 -20.71
C GLY A 237 -6.88 -12.73 -21.13
N GLN A 238 -7.43 -11.99 -22.10
CA GLN A 238 -6.78 -10.78 -22.65
C GLN A 238 -7.21 -9.52 -21.90
N PHE A 239 -6.28 -8.58 -21.85
CA PHE A 239 -6.59 -7.20 -21.48
C PHE A 239 -7.33 -6.52 -22.63
N ARG A 240 -8.25 -5.59 -22.30
CA ARG A 240 -8.94 -4.78 -23.31
C ARG A 240 -8.02 -3.93 -24.17
N PHE A 241 -6.94 -3.45 -23.56
CA PHE A 241 -5.92 -2.59 -24.17
C PHE A 241 -4.55 -3.17 -23.90
N THR A 242 -3.52 -2.65 -24.56
CA THR A 242 -2.15 -3.17 -24.44
C THR A 242 -1.70 -3.33 -23.01
N PRO A 243 -1.38 -4.56 -22.55
CA PRO A 243 -0.92 -4.80 -21.18
C PRO A 243 0.56 -4.44 -21.01
N PRO A 244 1.02 -4.15 -19.79
CA PRO A 244 2.43 -3.96 -19.48
C PRO A 244 3.15 -5.32 -19.38
N THR A 245 3.46 -5.95 -20.52
CA THR A 245 3.93 -7.34 -20.61
C THR A 245 5.15 -7.60 -19.73
N HIS A 246 6.20 -6.78 -19.84
CA HIS A 246 7.42 -6.91 -19.04
C HIS A 246 7.16 -6.82 -17.53
N VAL A 247 6.25 -5.93 -17.12
CA VAL A 247 5.87 -5.78 -15.70
C VAL A 247 5.15 -7.02 -15.18
N LEU A 248 4.30 -7.64 -15.99
CA LEU A 248 3.59 -8.87 -15.64
C LEU A 248 4.55 -10.06 -15.53
N LEU A 249 5.57 -10.14 -16.42
CA LEU A 249 6.64 -11.13 -16.28
C LEU A 249 7.41 -10.96 -14.96
N ALA A 250 7.81 -9.72 -14.64
CA ALA A 250 8.48 -9.40 -13.40
C ALA A 250 7.61 -9.71 -12.17
N PHE A 251 6.31 -9.44 -12.25
CA PHE A 251 5.38 -9.70 -11.15
C PHE A 251 5.12 -11.20 -10.93
N HIS A 252 5.07 -11.98 -12.01
CA HIS A 252 4.99 -13.44 -11.92
C HIS A 252 6.20 -14.02 -11.19
N GLN A 253 7.42 -13.50 -11.47
CA GLN A 253 8.64 -13.84 -10.76
C GLN A 253 8.57 -13.39 -9.27
N ALA A 254 8.09 -12.18 -9.00
CA ALA A 254 7.94 -11.68 -7.62
C ALA A 254 6.97 -12.54 -6.79
N LEU A 255 5.89 -13.04 -7.39
CA LEU A 255 5.02 -14.01 -6.74
C LEU A 255 5.76 -15.32 -6.43
N ALA A 256 6.57 -15.83 -7.34
CA ALA A 256 7.38 -17.03 -7.08
C ALA A 256 8.35 -16.85 -5.91
N GLU A 257 8.93 -15.66 -5.79
CA GLU A 257 9.79 -15.31 -4.65
C GLU A 257 9.01 -15.20 -3.33
N LEU A 258 7.78 -14.68 -3.38
CA LEU A 258 6.90 -14.64 -2.22
C LEU A 258 6.57 -16.05 -1.71
N ASP A 259 6.26 -16.98 -2.61
CA ASP A 259 5.99 -18.40 -2.23
C ASP A 259 7.23 -19.05 -1.64
N ALA A 260 8.39 -18.86 -2.28
CA ALA A 260 9.67 -19.39 -1.81
C ALA A 260 10.08 -18.84 -0.43
N GLU A 261 9.64 -17.63 -0.09
CA GLU A 261 9.86 -17.00 1.22
C GLU A 261 8.91 -17.55 2.31
N GLY A 262 7.94 -18.38 1.98
CA GLY A 262 6.90 -18.88 2.88
C GLY A 262 5.60 -18.07 2.84
N GLY A 263 5.33 -17.43 1.71
CA GLY A 263 4.12 -16.64 1.46
C GLY A 263 4.03 -15.37 2.30
N VAL A 264 2.80 -14.93 2.58
CA VAL A 264 2.52 -13.72 3.36
C VAL A 264 3.16 -13.79 4.75
N ALA A 265 3.15 -14.96 5.40
CA ALA A 265 3.72 -15.12 6.74
C ALA A 265 5.24 -14.92 6.77
N GLY A 266 5.97 -15.51 5.80
CA GLY A 266 7.41 -15.34 5.65
C GLY A 266 7.78 -13.88 5.35
N ARG A 267 7.04 -13.24 4.42
CA ARG A 267 7.19 -11.82 4.08
C ARG A 267 6.94 -10.92 5.29
N ALA A 268 5.86 -11.13 6.02
CA ALA A 268 5.55 -10.41 7.25
C ALA A 268 6.66 -10.55 8.30
N ALA A 269 7.20 -11.77 8.48
CA ALA A 269 8.27 -12.02 9.43
C ALA A 269 9.56 -11.26 9.07
N ARG A 270 9.94 -11.21 7.77
CA ARG A 270 11.10 -10.41 7.32
C ARG A 270 10.87 -8.92 7.56
N TYR A 271 9.72 -8.39 7.18
CA TYR A 271 9.41 -6.96 7.35
C TYR A 271 9.34 -6.55 8.83
N ARG A 272 8.82 -7.42 9.70
CA ARG A 272 8.85 -7.18 11.16
C ARG A 272 10.28 -7.11 11.70
N ARG A 273 11.15 -8.06 11.33
CA ARG A 273 12.57 -8.01 11.73
C ARG A 273 13.28 -6.72 11.25
N ASN A 274 13.00 -6.30 10.02
CA ASN A 274 13.51 -5.05 9.49
C ASN A 274 13.02 -3.85 10.29
N TYR A 275 11.69 -3.79 10.54
CA TYR A 275 11.07 -2.74 11.34
C TYR A 275 11.64 -2.68 12.76
N ASP A 276 11.74 -3.81 13.45
CA ASP A 276 12.25 -3.88 14.83
C ASP A 276 13.70 -3.41 14.91
N THR A 277 14.51 -3.73 13.89
CA THR A 277 15.90 -3.29 13.81
C THR A 277 15.98 -1.79 13.58
N LEU A 278 15.17 -1.26 12.64
CA LEU A 278 15.08 0.17 12.38
C LEU A 278 14.61 0.93 13.62
N ALA A 279 13.52 0.50 14.24
CA ALA A 279 12.91 1.18 15.39
C ALA A 279 13.89 1.30 16.56
N ARG A 280 14.56 0.19 16.93
CA ARG A 280 15.61 0.22 17.99
C ARG A 280 16.81 1.08 17.63
N GLY A 281 17.21 1.08 16.35
CA GLY A 281 18.35 1.89 15.89
C GLY A 281 18.04 3.39 15.89
N MET A 282 16.87 3.76 15.40
CA MET A 282 16.41 5.16 15.36
C MET A 282 16.16 5.73 16.75
N ASP A 283 15.61 4.94 17.69
CA ASP A 283 15.47 5.33 19.10
C ASP A 283 16.82 5.66 19.73
N LYS A 284 17.85 4.80 19.52
CA LYS A 284 19.23 5.06 19.99
C LYS A 284 19.86 6.30 19.36
N LEU A 285 19.42 6.69 18.17
CA LEU A 285 19.85 7.91 17.49
C LEU A 285 19.02 9.15 17.87
N GLY A 286 18.04 9.01 18.77
CA GLY A 286 17.23 10.11 19.29
C GLY A 286 16.08 10.54 18.36
N PHE A 287 15.71 9.73 17.37
CA PHE A 287 14.57 10.03 16.51
C PHE A 287 13.27 9.51 17.11
N GLU A 288 12.25 10.39 17.17
CA GLU A 288 10.94 10.07 17.74
C GLU A 288 9.96 9.68 16.62
N PRO A 289 9.35 8.49 16.67
CA PRO A 289 8.24 8.13 15.77
C PRO A 289 7.00 9.00 16.05
N TYR A 290 6.28 9.34 14.98
CA TYR A 290 5.05 10.16 15.07
C TYR A 290 3.91 9.43 15.79
N LEU A 291 3.77 8.12 15.55
CA LEU A 291 2.70 7.31 16.12
C LEU A 291 3.08 6.73 17.49
N ALA A 292 2.08 6.58 18.36
CA ALA A 292 2.20 5.78 19.57
C ALA A 292 2.52 4.31 19.24
N PRO A 293 3.21 3.55 20.12
CA PRO A 293 3.65 2.19 19.85
C PRO A 293 2.54 1.24 19.40
N GLU A 294 1.35 1.33 19.97
CA GLU A 294 0.16 0.51 19.70
C GLU A 294 -0.47 0.77 18.34
N ASP A 295 -0.19 1.91 17.73
CA ASP A 295 -0.73 2.31 16.42
C ASP A 295 0.23 2.06 15.26
N ARG A 296 1.49 1.68 15.55
CA ARG A 296 2.53 1.48 14.55
C ARG A 296 2.35 0.20 13.76
N GLY A 297 2.35 0.32 12.44
CA GLY A 297 2.58 -0.81 11.53
C GLY A 297 4.07 -1.06 11.30
N TYR A 298 4.39 -2.16 10.59
CA TYR A 298 5.76 -2.54 10.23
C TYR A 298 6.10 -2.32 8.74
N ILE A 299 5.30 -1.51 8.05
CA ILE A 299 5.47 -1.23 6.61
C ILE A 299 6.31 0.03 6.40
N ILE A 300 6.00 1.08 7.14
CA ILE A 300 6.65 2.38 7.08
C ILE A 300 6.53 3.07 8.44
N THR A 301 7.56 3.83 8.80
CA THR A 301 7.55 4.66 10.00
C THR A 301 7.75 6.12 9.62
N THR A 302 6.91 6.98 10.16
CA THR A 302 7.08 8.43 10.11
C THR A 302 7.79 8.89 11.38
N TYR A 303 8.91 9.60 11.20
CA TYR A 303 9.71 10.18 12.28
C TYR A 303 9.58 11.69 12.28
N ARG A 304 9.47 12.30 13.47
CA ARG A 304 9.54 13.74 13.66
C ARG A 304 10.94 14.24 13.34
N TYR A 305 11.08 15.49 12.96
CA TYR A 305 12.41 16.09 12.89
C TYR A 305 13.00 16.16 14.30
N PRO A 306 14.29 15.82 14.46
CA PRO A 306 14.92 15.76 15.79
C PRO A 306 15.14 17.14 16.43
N ALA A 307 15.12 18.23 15.63
CA ALA A 307 15.27 19.61 16.07
C ALA A 307 14.56 20.55 15.11
N ALA A 308 14.23 21.77 15.59
CA ALA A 308 13.50 22.76 14.78
C ALA A 308 14.30 23.29 13.57
N ASP A 309 15.62 23.28 13.65
CA ASP A 309 16.55 23.69 12.59
C ASP A 309 17.03 22.52 11.71
N PHE A 310 16.46 21.32 11.88
CA PHE A 310 16.80 20.15 11.08
C PHE A 310 16.47 20.35 9.60
N ARG A 311 17.48 20.20 8.75
CA ARG A 311 17.39 20.42 7.30
C ARG A 311 17.23 19.07 6.59
N PHE A 312 15.99 18.68 6.33
CA PHE A 312 15.67 17.39 5.69
C PHE A 312 16.32 17.24 4.30
N GLU A 313 16.33 18.28 3.47
CA GLU A 313 16.92 18.23 2.13
C GLU A 313 18.41 17.92 2.17
N GLU A 314 19.12 18.48 3.13
CA GLU A 314 20.55 18.18 3.34
C GLU A 314 20.74 16.74 3.84
N PHE A 315 19.96 16.33 4.84
CA PHE A 315 19.95 14.96 5.36
C PHE A 315 19.69 13.94 4.26
N TYR A 316 18.63 14.15 3.49
CA TYR A 316 18.25 13.32 2.33
C TYR A 316 19.37 13.29 1.27
N SER A 317 19.91 14.45 0.89
CA SER A 317 20.96 14.54 -0.12
C SER A 317 22.24 13.78 0.28
N ARG A 318 22.63 13.86 1.55
CA ARG A 318 23.78 13.13 2.09
C ARG A 318 23.54 11.61 2.10
N LEU A 319 22.38 11.14 2.57
CA LEU A 319 21.98 9.72 2.52
C LEU A 319 21.92 9.20 1.09
N SER A 320 21.34 10.00 0.18
CA SER A 320 21.23 9.63 -1.24
C SER A 320 22.62 9.45 -1.90
N ARG A 321 23.61 10.27 -1.54
CA ARG A 321 25.01 10.10 -2.00
C ARG A 321 25.66 8.83 -1.45
N LEU A 322 25.25 8.38 -0.27
CA LEU A 322 25.69 7.12 0.33
C LEU A 322 24.92 5.89 -0.18
N GLY A 323 23.95 6.09 -1.11
CA GLY A 323 23.21 4.99 -1.72
C GLY A 323 21.86 4.68 -1.07
N PHE A 324 21.36 5.52 -0.16
CA PHE A 324 20.11 5.29 0.57
C PHE A 324 19.05 6.33 0.21
N ILE A 325 17.87 5.87 -0.16
CA ILE A 325 16.72 6.73 -0.49
C ILE A 325 15.64 6.56 0.57
N ILE A 326 15.28 7.65 1.21
CA ILE A 326 14.14 7.77 2.14
C ILE A 326 13.12 8.76 1.57
N TYR A 327 11.96 8.93 2.20
CA TYR A 327 10.95 9.87 1.70
C TYR A 327 10.69 11.04 2.64
N PRO A 328 10.35 12.22 2.10
CA PRO A 328 9.86 13.34 2.90
C PRO A 328 8.56 12.94 3.61
N GLY A 329 8.23 13.65 4.66
CA GLY A 329 6.96 13.53 5.34
C GLY A 329 5.78 13.96 4.47
N LYS A 330 4.58 13.64 4.94
CA LYS A 330 3.32 13.92 4.24
C LYS A 330 2.23 14.40 5.19
N LEU A 331 2.58 14.65 6.46
CA LEU A 331 1.68 15.22 7.46
C LEU A 331 1.39 16.69 7.12
N GLY A 332 0.15 17.11 7.39
CA GLY A 332 -0.28 18.45 7.02
C GLY A 332 0.37 19.58 7.82
N GLN A 333 0.78 19.31 9.06
CA GLN A 333 1.24 20.35 9.99
C GLN A 333 2.54 20.02 10.76
N GLU A 334 3.05 18.80 10.70
CA GLU A 334 4.24 18.41 11.45
C GLU A 334 5.44 18.15 10.54
N PRO A 335 6.60 18.79 10.80
CA PRO A 335 7.84 18.48 10.12
C PRO A 335 8.26 17.03 10.41
N CYS A 336 8.35 16.21 9.35
CA CYS A 336 8.63 14.80 9.49
C CYS A 336 9.24 14.20 8.22
N PHE A 337 9.75 12.99 8.33
CA PHE A 337 10.19 12.18 7.19
C PHE A 337 9.78 10.72 7.39
N ARG A 338 9.89 9.91 6.35
CA ARG A 338 9.44 8.53 6.38
C ARG A 338 10.53 7.56 5.94
N ILE A 339 10.60 6.43 6.64
CA ILE A 339 11.47 5.30 6.30
C ILE A 339 10.60 4.06 6.15
N GLY A 340 10.59 3.47 4.95
CA GLY A 340 9.95 2.18 4.67
C GLY A 340 10.91 1.03 4.97
N THR A 341 10.35 -0.10 5.39
CA THR A 341 11.10 -1.33 5.73
C THR A 341 10.79 -2.48 4.81
N ILE A 342 10.03 -2.21 3.74
CA ILE A 342 9.53 -3.16 2.75
C ILE A 342 10.39 -3.16 1.47
N GLY A 343 10.23 -4.19 0.65
CA GLY A 343 11.06 -4.42 -0.52
C GLY A 343 12.13 -5.48 -0.25
N ARG A 344 12.98 -5.76 -1.24
CA ARG A 344 14.07 -6.73 -1.10
C ARG A 344 15.20 -6.13 -0.26
N LEU A 345 14.88 -5.94 1.02
CA LEU A 345 15.76 -5.44 2.07
C LEU A 345 15.84 -6.48 3.18
N ASP A 346 16.99 -6.58 3.82
CA ASP A 346 17.22 -7.41 5.00
C ASP A 346 17.76 -6.58 6.20
N VAL A 347 18.02 -7.26 7.32
CA VAL A 347 18.52 -6.62 8.54
C VAL A 347 19.90 -5.96 8.32
N GLY A 348 20.72 -6.52 7.42
CA GLY A 348 22.03 -5.94 7.06
C GLY A 348 21.86 -4.59 6.36
N ASP A 349 20.90 -4.48 5.42
CA ASP A 349 20.59 -3.23 4.74
C ASP A 349 20.06 -2.18 5.73
N ILE A 350 19.22 -2.59 6.69
CA ILE A 350 18.71 -1.70 7.75
C ILE A 350 19.86 -1.18 8.61
N GLN A 351 20.80 -2.06 8.98
CA GLN A 351 21.96 -1.66 9.79
C GLN A 351 22.85 -0.68 9.02
N ALA A 352 23.10 -0.93 7.74
CA ALA A 352 23.87 -0.04 6.88
C ALA A 352 23.22 1.35 6.78
N LEU A 353 21.87 1.41 6.66
CA LEU A 353 21.15 2.69 6.71
C LEU A 353 21.35 3.40 8.05
N LEU A 354 21.21 2.70 9.18
CA LEU A 354 21.37 3.27 10.52
C LEU A 354 22.80 3.84 10.73
N ASP A 355 23.83 3.15 10.25
CA ASP A 355 25.22 3.62 10.31
C ASP A 355 25.42 4.86 9.43
N ALA A 356 24.80 4.89 8.23
CA ALA A 356 24.81 6.07 7.38
C ALA A 356 24.09 7.26 8.04
N ILE A 357 22.92 7.04 8.68
CA ILE A 357 22.20 8.07 9.42
C ILE A 357 23.07 8.64 10.53
N ARG A 358 23.71 7.79 11.34
CA ARG A 358 24.61 8.21 12.42
C ARG A 358 25.73 9.10 11.89
N ASN A 359 26.40 8.68 10.82
CA ASN A 359 27.49 9.45 10.20
C ASN A 359 26.99 10.81 9.67
N VAL A 360 25.85 10.82 8.98
CA VAL A 360 25.26 12.05 8.45
C VAL A 360 24.90 13.00 9.58
N MET A 361 24.25 12.53 10.65
CA MET A 361 23.88 13.36 11.80
C MET A 361 25.11 13.99 12.49
N THR A 362 26.16 13.20 12.71
CA THR A 362 27.43 13.70 13.30
C THR A 362 28.05 14.80 12.44
N THR A 363 27.94 14.71 11.11
CA THR A 363 28.54 15.69 10.19
C THR A 363 27.65 16.90 9.90
N MET A 364 26.34 16.80 10.17
CA MET A 364 25.39 17.92 10.05
C MET A 364 25.36 18.83 11.29
N ALA A 365 25.66 18.28 12.46
CA ALA A 365 25.73 19.01 13.74
C ALA A 365 27.08 18.79 14.42
N PRO A 366 28.19 19.37 13.90
CA PRO A 366 29.52 19.13 14.44
C PRO A 366 29.70 19.58 15.90
N ASP A 367 28.86 20.51 16.38
CA ASP A 367 28.93 21.06 17.75
C ASP A 367 27.83 20.50 18.70
N ALA A 368 26.86 19.76 18.22
CA ALA A 368 25.88 19.08 19.06
C ALA A 368 26.48 17.75 19.55
N GLY A 369 27.12 17.79 20.71
CA GLY A 369 27.55 16.56 21.40
C GLY A 369 26.35 15.59 21.43
N LEU A 370 26.61 14.32 21.12
CA LEU A 370 25.62 13.24 21.18
C LEU A 370 24.75 13.42 22.43
N ILE A 371 23.51 13.85 22.24
CA ILE A 371 22.59 14.11 23.35
C ILE A 371 22.22 12.77 23.95
N GLY A 372 23.05 12.35 24.95
CA GLY A 372 22.63 11.34 25.89
C GLY A 372 21.42 11.88 26.67
N ARG A 373 20.27 11.28 26.52
CA ARG A 373 19.08 11.55 27.35
C ARG A 373 19.51 11.48 28.83
N PRO A 374 19.19 12.48 29.66
CA PRO A 374 19.30 12.30 31.09
C PRO A 374 18.35 11.19 31.53
N ALA A 375 18.85 10.25 32.33
CA ALA A 375 18.05 9.20 32.95
C ALA A 375 16.86 9.81 33.68
N SER A 376 15.67 9.27 33.44
CA SER A 376 14.45 9.65 34.17
C SER A 376 14.67 9.51 35.68
N PRO A 377 14.26 10.47 36.51
CA PRO A 377 14.35 10.32 37.96
C PRO A 377 13.47 9.17 38.45
N PRO A 378 13.89 8.45 39.51
CA PRO A 378 13.09 7.34 40.06
C PRO A 378 11.76 7.87 40.59
N ALA A 379 10.69 7.14 40.29
CA ALA A 379 9.35 7.41 40.82
C ALA A 379 9.37 7.37 42.36
N ARG A 380 8.84 8.42 42.97
CA ARG A 380 8.45 8.44 44.39
C ARG A 380 6.98 8.09 44.53
#